data_3b2942fe73eb7b7480279ee40f54ee0b
#
_entry.id   3b2942fe73eb7b7480279ee40f54ee0b
#
_cell.length_a   1.000
_cell.length_b   1.000
_cell.length_c   1.000
_cell.angle_alpha   90.00
_cell.angle_beta   90.00
_cell.angle_gamma   90.00
#
_symmetry.space_group_name_H-M   'P 1'
#
loop_
_entity.id
_entity.type
_entity.pdbx_description
1 polymer ?
#
loop_
_entity_poly.entity_id
_entity_poly.type
_entity_poly.pdbx_seq_one_letter_code
_entity_poly.pdbx_strand_id
1 'polypeptide(L)'
;MIRILLADDQPLLLSALSTILSTQPDMEVVATAKDGAQAVEQARAHRIDVAVMDIRMPVLDGIAAASEILPLGTRVMMLTTFDDDALIQSAIAAGVHGFMLKDADPDVLADAVRTVASGESVLASGVTGRVMQWAREGAGEPPVRSLLDGLTVREIEVLALSLIHISEPT
;
A
#
# COMPACT_ATOMS: atom_id res chain seq x y z
N MET A 1 -12.49 -6.41 -13.99
CA MET A 1 -11.61 -5.26 -14.28
C MET A 1 -11.38 -4.49 -12.99
N ILE A 2 -10.15 -4.47 -12.51
CA ILE A 2 -9.74 -3.73 -11.30
C ILE A 2 -9.59 -2.26 -11.67
N ARG A 3 -10.36 -1.38 -11.04
CA ARG A 3 -10.35 0.06 -11.29
C ARG A 3 -9.39 0.73 -10.32
N ILE A 4 -8.37 1.40 -10.84
CA ILE A 4 -7.23 1.90 -10.09
C ILE A 4 -7.18 3.43 -10.15
N LEU A 5 -6.94 4.04 -8.99
CA LEU A 5 -6.49 5.42 -8.83
C LEU A 5 -5.00 5.40 -8.51
N LEU A 6 -4.20 6.17 -9.25
CA LEU A 6 -2.78 6.38 -8.95
C LEU A 6 -2.56 7.81 -8.46
N ALA A 7 -1.85 7.96 -7.35
CA ALA A 7 -1.51 9.27 -6.80
C ALA A 7 -0.03 9.35 -6.42
N ASP A 8 0.67 10.26 -7.05
CA ASP A 8 2.09 10.57 -6.78
C ASP A 8 2.40 11.97 -7.30
N ASP A 9 3.23 12.72 -6.58
CA ASP A 9 3.63 14.07 -7.00
C ASP A 9 4.76 14.08 -8.04
N GLN A 10 5.35 12.92 -8.34
CA GLN A 10 6.37 12.75 -9.38
C GLN A 10 5.71 12.40 -10.73
N PRO A 11 5.67 13.32 -11.71
CA PRO A 11 4.95 13.08 -12.95
C PRO A 11 5.47 11.90 -13.77
N LEU A 12 6.78 11.68 -13.76
CA LEU A 12 7.42 10.58 -14.50
C LEU A 12 7.05 9.22 -13.90
N LEU A 13 7.05 9.09 -12.59
CA LEU A 13 6.65 7.87 -11.91
C LEU A 13 5.17 7.59 -12.13
N LEU A 14 4.33 8.60 -12.01
CA LEU A 14 2.89 8.48 -12.24
C LEU A 14 2.57 8.00 -13.66
N SER A 15 3.26 8.56 -14.66
CA SER A 15 3.12 8.15 -16.06
C SER A 15 3.60 6.72 -16.29
N ALA A 16 4.75 6.35 -15.71
CA ALA A 16 5.31 5.01 -15.82
C ALA A 16 4.39 3.96 -15.20
N LEU A 17 3.91 4.18 -13.98
CA LEU A 17 2.99 3.28 -13.29
C LEU A 17 1.65 3.14 -14.04
N SER A 18 1.14 4.25 -14.55
CA SER A 18 -0.09 4.24 -15.35
C SER A 18 0.08 3.36 -16.60
N THR A 19 1.18 3.51 -17.31
CA THR A 19 1.48 2.68 -18.49
C THR A 19 1.61 1.21 -18.12
N ILE A 20 2.38 0.89 -17.09
CA ILE A 20 2.62 -0.49 -16.65
C ILE A 20 1.31 -1.18 -16.26
N LEU A 21 0.50 -0.55 -15.43
CA LEU A 21 -0.75 -1.15 -14.96
C LEU A 21 -1.79 -1.25 -16.08
N SER A 22 -1.79 -0.29 -17.01
CA SER A 22 -2.70 -0.32 -18.16
C SER A 22 -2.37 -1.43 -19.18
N THR A 23 -1.17 -2.00 -19.15
CA THR A 23 -0.84 -3.18 -19.97
C THR A 23 -1.43 -4.48 -19.43
N GLN A 24 -1.87 -4.49 -18.18
CA GLN A 24 -2.47 -5.67 -17.58
C GLN A 24 -3.91 -5.84 -18.07
N PRO A 25 -4.31 -7.05 -18.53
CA PRO A 25 -5.63 -7.25 -19.13
C PRO A 25 -6.79 -7.13 -18.15
N ASP A 26 -6.52 -7.24 -16.85
CA ASP A 26 -7.50 -7.21 -15.76
C ASP A 26 -7.52 -5.89 -14.99
N MET A 27 -6.80 -4.87 -15.46
CA MET A 27 -6.64 -3.59 -14.77
C MET A 27 -6.95 -2.39 -15.65
N GLU A 28 -7.49 -1.36 -15.03
CA GLU A 28 -7.77 -0.08 -15.68
C GLU A 28 -7.38 1.06 -14.72
N VAL A 29 -6.48 1.92 -15.14
CA VAL A 29 -6.18 3.16 -14.42
C VAL A 29 -7.23 4.19 -14.82
N VAL A 30 -8.22 4.41 -13.97
CA VAL A 30 -9.37 5.29 -14.26
C VAL A 30 -9.12 6.74 -13.87
N ALA A 31 -8.18 6.99 -12.98
CA ALA A 31 -7.86 8.34 -12.53
C ALA A 31 -6.41 8.43 -12.03
N THR A 32 -5.84 9.61 -12.13
CA THR A 32 -4.54 9.95 -11.57
C THR A 32 -4.65 11.23 -10.74
N ALA A 33 -3.78 11.38 -9.74
CA ALA A 33 -3.71 12.54 -8.88
C ALA A 33 -2.26 12.91 -8.58
N LYS A 34 -1.99 14.20 -8.40
CA LYS A 34 -0.65 14.73 -8.10
C LYS A 34 -0.48 15.09 -6.63
N ASP A 35 -1.55 15.05 -5.87
CA ASP A 35 -1.56 15.32 -4.43
C ASP A 35 -2.73 14.57 -3.78
N GLY A 36 -2.77 14.58 -2.44
CA GLY A 36 -3.78 13.87 -1.69
C GLY A 36 -5.19 14.46 -1.85
N ALA A 37 -5.31 15.77 -2.03
CA ALA A 37 -6.61 16.42 -2.23
C ALA A 37 -7.23 16.01 -3.56
N GLN A 38 -6.44 15.98 -4.63
CA GLN A 38 -6.87 15.46 -5.93
C GLN A 38 -7.23 13.98 -5.85
N ALA A 39 -6.45 13.18 -5.09
CA ALA A 39 -6.75 11.76 -4.90
C ALA A 39 -8.12 11.54 -4.26
N VAL A 40 -8.45 12.30 -3.21
CA VAL A 40 -9.77 12.24 -2.57
C VAL A 40 -10.88 12.66 -3.54
N GLU A 41 -10.67 13.73 -4.29
CA GLU A 41 -11.63 14.20 -5.31
C GLU A 41 -11.90 13.12 -6.36
N GLN A 42 -10.84 12.51 -6.89
CA GLN A 42 -10.98 11.44 -7.89
C GLN A 42 -11.65 10.19 -7.32
N ALA A 43 -11.35 9.83 -6.08
CA ALA A 43 -11.98 8.69 -5.41
C ALA A 43 -13.49 8.91 -5.18
N ARG A 44 -13.92 10.15 -4.96
CA ARG A 44 -15.34 10.51 -4.85
C ARG A 44 -16.05 10.56 -6.20
N ALA A 45 -15.33 10.97 -7.25
CA ALA A 45 -15.90 11.13 -8.59
C ALA A 45 -16.00 9.81 -9.37
N HIS A 46 -15.19 8.82 -9.03
CA HIS A 46 -15.10 7.55 -9.74
C HIS A 46 -15.25 6.36 -8.79
N ARG A 47 -15.79 5.26 -9.31
CA ARG A 47 -15.69 3.98 -8.60
C ARG A 47 -14.27 3.47 -8.70
N ILE A 48 -13.59 3.37 -7.56
CA ILE A 48 -12.20 2.89 -7.44
C ILE A 48 -12.17 1.64 -6.57
N ASP A 49 -11.56 0.58 -7.06
CA ASP A 49 -11.34 -0.64 -6.30
C ASP A 49 -10.08 -0.53 -5.44
N VAL A 50 -8.98 -0.02 -6.02
CA VAL A 50 -7.70 0.13 -5.35
C VAL A 50 -7.11 1.51 -5.65
N ALA A 51 -6.75 2.24 -4.61
CA ALA A 51 -5.94 3.45 -4.70
C ALA A 51 -4.49 3.11 -4.36
N VAL A 52 -3.59 3.35 -5.30
CA VAL A 52 -2.14 3.20 -5.12
C VAL A 52 -1.56 4.59 -4.96
N MET A 53 -1.05 4.91 -3.78
CA MET A 53 -0.70 6.28 -3.40
C MET A 53 0.68 6.38 -2.77
N ASP A 54 1.41 7.44 -3.12
CA ASP A 54 2.57 7.87 -2.36
C ASP A 54 2.14 8.38 -0.98
N ILE A 55 2.99 8.17 0.03
CA ILE A 55 2.75 8.68 1.38
C ILE A 55 2.99 10.19 1.42
N ARG A 56 4.09 10.66 0.83
CA ARG A 56 4.49 12.06 0.85
C ARG A 56 4.04 12.79 -0.41
N MET A 57 2.99 13.58 -0.27
CA MET A 57 2.47 14.42 -1.33
C MET A 57 2.18 15.82 -0.79
N PRO A 58 2.26 16.88 -1.65
CA PRO A 58 1.90 18.23 -1.25
C PRO A 58 0.39 18.37 -1.04
N VAL A 59 -0.04 19.46 -0.40
CA VAL A 59 -1.43 19.84 -0.12
C VAL A 59 -2.08 18.94 0.95
N LEU A 60 -2.20 17.65 0.66
CA LEU A 60 -2.70 16.62 1.57
C LEU A 60 -1.83 15.38 1.37
N ASP A 61 -1.22 14.86 2.43
CA ASP A 61 -0.40 13.67 2.35
C ASP A 61 -1.23 12.40 2.10
N GLY A 62 -0.54 11.31 1.72
CA GLY A 62 -1.20 10.06 1.39
C GLY A 62 -1.94 9.42 2.56
N ILE A 63 -1.47 9.60 3.79
CA ILE A 63 -2.11 9.05 5.00
C ILE A 63 -3.43 9.77 5.28
N ALA A 64 -3.42 11.10 5.24
CA ALA A 64 -4.61 11.91 5.40
C ALA A 64 -5.62 11.64 4.27
N ALA A 65 -5.16 11.51 3.03
CA ALA A 65 -5.99 11.14 1.91
C ALA A 65 -6.61 9.74 2.09
N ALA A 66 -5.84 8.76 2.56
CA ALA A 66 -6.32 7.42 2.84
C ALA A 66 -7.46 7.43 3.86
N SER A 67 -7.35 8.23 4.90
CA SER A 67 -8.40 8.38 5.92
C SER A 67 -9.73 8.87 5.35
N GLU A 68 -9.71 9.63 4.27
CA GLU A 68 -10.91 10.09 3.56
C GLU A 68 -11.38 9.12 2.47
N ILE A 69 -10.48 8.35 1.89
CA ILE A 69 -10.78 7.41 0.79
C ILE A 69 -11.31 6.07 1.32
N LEU A 70 -10.75 5.55 2.40
CA LEU A 70 -11.15 4.25 2.97
C LEU A 70 -12.65 4.14 3.28
N PRO A 71 -13.32 5.17 3.85
CA PRO A 71 -14.77 5.11 4.09
C PRO A 71 -15.61 4.99 2.82
N LEU A 72 -15.06 5.29 1.65
CA LEU A 72 -15.74 5.15 0.36
C LEU A 72 -15.82 3.70 -0.14
N GLY A 73 -15.16 2.76 0.57
CA GLY A 73 -15.06 1.36 0.16
C GLY A 73 -13.89 1.05 -0.76
N THR A 74 -13.06 2.04 -1.07
CA THR A 74 -11.82 1.87 -1.84
C THR A 74 -10.73 1.32 -0.94
N ARG A 75 -9.99 0.33 -1.42
CA ARG A 75 -8.80 -0.18 -0.74
C ARG A 75 -7.60 0.66 -1.07
N VAL A 76 -6.71 0.82 -0.10
CA VAL A 76 -5.54 1.69 -0.25
C VAL A 76 -4.26 0.89 -0.08
N MET A 77 -3.36 1.05 -1.04
CA MET A 77 -1.99 0.55 -1.01
C MET A 77 -1.02 1.72 -1.09
N MET A 78 -0.09 1.80 -0.15
CA MET A 78 0.93 2.85 -0.13
C MET A 78 2.17 2.44 -0.92
N LEU A 79 2.70 3.39 -1.67
CA LEU A 79 4.04 3.32 -2.24
C LEU A 79 5.00 4.11 -1.34
N THR A 80 6.12 3.53 -1.00
CA THR A 80 7.07 4.15 -0.07
C THR A 80 8.52 3.82 -0.41
N THR A 81 9.44 4.65 0.06
CA THR A 81 10.89 4.40 0.01
C THR A 81 11.43 3.78 1.30
N PHE A 82 10.59 3.57 2.35
CA PHE A 82 10.93 2.98 3.66
C PHE A 82 11.92 3.77 4.52
N ASP A 83 11.98 5.05 4.39
CA ASP A 83 12.91 5.90 5.11
C ASP A 83 12.33 6.50 6.42
N ASP A 84 11.06 6.24 6.74
CA ASP A 84 10.39 6.83 7.90
C ASP A 84 9.40 5.86 8.57
N ASP A 85 9.83 5.29 9.70
CA ASP A 85 9.03 4.35 10.48
C ASP A 85 7.74 4.96 11.04
N ALA A 86 7.77 6.23 11.43
CA ALA A 86 6.60 6.93 11.97
C ALA A 86 5.50 7.05 10.92
N LEU A 87 5.85 7.31 9.67
CA LEU A 87 4.89 7.36 8.56
C LEU A 87 4.28 5.99 8.27
N ILE A 88 5.08 4.94 8.31
CA ILE A 88 4.59 3.58 8.12
C ILE A 88 3.60 3.20 9.24
N GLN A 89 3.94 3.49 10.49
CA GLN A 89 3.05 3.24 11.63
C GLN A 89 1.74 4.04 11.52
N SER A 90 1.81 5.30 11.11
CA SER A 90 0.63 6.14 10.92
C SER A 90 -0.28 5.62 9.80
N ALA A 91 0.30 5.13 8.71
CA ALA A 91 -0.46 4.55 7.61
C ALA A 91 -1.15 3.23 8.02
N ILE A 92 -0.46 2.39 8.79
CA ILE A 92 -1.05 1.18 9.38
C ILE A 92 -2.21 1.54 10.31
N ALA A 93 -2.04 2.53 11.17
CA ALA A 93 -3.08 3.01 12.07
C ALA A 93 -4.30 3.57 11.30
N ALA A 94 -4.08 4.17 10.13
CA ALA A 94 -5.16 4.65 9.25
C ALA A 94 -5.96 3.52 8.60
N GLY A 95 -5.43 2.29 8.59
CA GLY A 95 -6.13 1.12 8.06
C GLY A 95 -5.85 0.80 6.59
N VAL A 96 -4.71 1.22 6.05
CA VAL A 96 -4.33 0.89 4.68
C VAL A 96 -4.13 -0.63 4.50
N HIS A 97 -4.35 -1.12 3.29
CA HIS A 97 -4.35 -2.55 2.99
C HIS A 97 -2.99 -3.08 2.53
N GLY A 98 -2.06 -2.20 2.22
CA GLY A 98 -0.77 -2.65 1.74
C GLY A 98 0.31 -1.58 1.65
N PHE A 99 1.54 -2.08 1.55
CA PHE A 99 2.75 -1.29 1.32
C PHE A 99 3.61 -1.96 0.27
N MET A 100 4.04 -1.17 -0.70
CA MET A 100 5.00 -1.58 -1.72
C MET A 100 6.13 -0.57 -1.81
N LEU A 101 7.28 -1.03 -2.27
CA LEU A 101 8.40 -0.15 -2.62
C LEU A 101 8.12 0.57 -3.94
N LYS A 102 8.52 1.83 -4.03
CA LYS A 102 8.44 2.61 -5.29
C LYS A 102 9.29 2.02 -6.43
N ASP A 103 10.32 1.26 -6.10
CA ASP A 103 11.23 0.58 -7.04
C ASP A 103 10.89 -0.90 -7.28
N ALA A 104 9.72 -1.35 -6.83
CA ALA A 104 9.28 -2.73 -7.06
C ALA A 104 9.17 -3.03 -8.56
N ASP A 105 9.48 -4.28 -8.92
CA ASP A 105 9.29 -4.76 -10.29
C ASP A 105 7.83 -4.61 -10.73
N PRO A 106 7.56 -4.28 -12.01
CA PRO A 106 6.20 -4.10 -12.52
C PRO A 106 5.27 -5.28 -12.27
N ASP A 107 5.76 -6.51 -12.41
CA ASP A 107 4.98 -7.72 -12.17
C ASP A 107 4.62 -7.89 -10.70
N VAL A 108 5.54 -7.56 -9.80
CA VAL A 108 5.32 -7.58 -8.35
C VAL A 108 4.27 -6.54 -7.95
N LEU A 109 4.33 -5.34 -8.53
CA LEU A 109 3.34 -4.30 -8.29
C LEU A 109 1.95 -4.72 -8.77
N ALA A 110 1.84 -5.27 -9.97
CA ALA A 110 0.57 -5.75 -10.52
C ALA A 110 -0.04 -6.86 -9.65
N ASP A 111 0.76 -7.82 -9.21
CA ASP A 111 0.30 -8.88 -8.31
C ASP A 111 -0.14 -8.35 -6.95
N ALA A 112 0.56 -7.35 -6.41
CA ALA A 112 0.17 -6.68 -5.18
C ALA A 112 -1.19 -5.98 -5.32
N VAL A 113 -1.44 -5.30 -6.43
CA VAL A 113 -2.75 -4.69 -6.73
C VAL A 113 -3.85 -5.74 -6.78
N ARG A 114 -3.61 -6.88 -7.42
CA ARG A 114 -4.57 -8.00 -7.45
C ARG A 114 -4.88 -8.53 -6.06
N THR A 115 -3.87 -8.71 -5.24
CA THR A 115 -4.01 -9.18 -3.85
C THR A 115 -4.84 -8.21 -3.02
N VAL A 116 -4.55 -6.92 -3.08
CA VAL A 116 -5.33 -5.89 -2.38
C VAL A 116 -6.76 -5.83 -2.91
N ALA A 117 -6.96 -5.93 -4.21
CA ALA A 117 -8.29 -5.94 -4.82
C ALA A 117 -9.14 -7.14 -4.36
N SER A 118 -8.51 -8.29 -4.06
CA SER A 118 -9.20 -9.48 -3.54
C SER A 118 -9.57 -9.40 -2.07
N GLY A 119 -9.12 -8.37 -1.36
CA GLY A 119 -9.40 -8.17 0.07
C GLY A 119 -8.28 -8.59 1.01
N GLU A 120 -7.17 -9.03 0.48
CA GLU A 120 -6.00 -9.42 1.26
C GLU A 120 -5.05 -8.23 1.44
N SER A 121 -4.18 -8.32 2.44
CA SER A 121 -3.15 -7.31 2.71
C SER A 121 -1.83 -7.70 2.05
N VAL A 122 -1.04 -6.68 1.66
CA VAL A 122 0.29 -6.87 1.08
C VAL A 122 1.30 -6.06 1.87
N LEU A 123 2.40 -6.70 2.26
CA LEU A 123 3.53 -6.04 2.88
C LEU A 123 4.80 -6.35 2.08
N ALA A 124 5.47 -5.32 1.58
CA ALA A 124 6.82 -5.51 1.05
C ALA A 124 7.76 -5.99 2.16
N SER A 125 8.75 -6.80 1.81
CA SER A 125 9.63 -7.49 2.78
C SER A 125 10.29 -6.56 3.81
N GLY A 126 10.69 -5.35 3.41
CA GLY A 126 11.27 -4.36 4.33
C GLY A 126 10.27 -3.84 5.36
N VAL A 127 9.01 -3.65 4.99
CA VAL A 127 7.94 -3.24 5.92
C VAL A 127 7.57 -4.39 6.85
N THR A 128 7.51 -5.60 6.33
CA THR A 128 7.22 -6.81 7.12
C THR A 128 8.15 -6.95 8.31
N GLY A 129 9.46 -6.83 8.09
CA GLY A 129 10.45 -6.92 9.16
C GLY A 129 10.23 -5.90 10.28
N ARG A 130 9.92 -4.65 9.90
CA ARG A 130 9.63 -3.57 10.86
C ARG A 130 8.34 -3.82 11.64
N VAL A 131 7.27 -4.20 10.97
CA VAL A 131 5.99 -4.52 11.63
C VAL A 131 6.16 -5.64 12.65
N MET A 132 6.90 -6.68 12.31
CA MET A 132 7.17 -7.78 13.22
C MET A 132 8.03 -7.37 14.41
N GLN A 133 9.00 -6.48 14.20
CA GLN A 133 9.80 -5.92 15.29
C GLN A 133 8.93 -5.12 16.25
N TRP A 134 8.06 -4.24 15.75
CA TRP A 134 7.14 -3.46 16.59
C TRP A 134 6.18 -4.35 17.38
N ALA A 135 5.68 -5.43 16.78
CA ALA A 135 4.84 -6.40 17.47
C ALA A 135 5.57 -7.10 18.61
N ARG A 136 6.86 -7.42 18.46
CA ARG A 136 7.68 -8.01 19.50
C ARG A 136 7.98 -7.04 20.63
N GLU A 137 8.18 -5.76 20.32
CA GLU A 137 8.45 -4.70 21.29
C GLU A 137 7.20 -4.24 22.05
N GLY A 138 6.02 -4.73 21.68
CA GLY A 138 4.74 -4.30 22.26
C GLY A 138 4.37 -2.86 21.96
N ALA A 139 5.09 -2.20 21.05
CA ALA A 139 4.97 -0.76 20.77
C ALA A 139 3.78 -0.39 19.86
N GLY A 140 2.95 -1.36 19.45
CA GLY A 140 1.89 -1.09 18.49
C GLY A 140 0.65 -1.93 18.71
N GLU A 141 0.10 -1.95 19.92
CA GLU A 141 -0.98 -2.88 20.23
C GLU A 141 -2.22 -2.80 19.33
N PRO A 142 -2.88 -1.68 19.04
CA PRO A 142 -4.08 -1.72 18.19
C PRO A 142 -3.82 -1.78 16.68
N PRO A 143 -2.89 -1.02 16.09
CA PRO A 143 -2.78 -0.97 14.63
C PRO A 143 -2.13 -2.22 14.01
N VAL A 144 -1.19 -2.85 14.73
CA VAL A 144 -0.50 -4.05 14.23
C VAL A 144 -1.43 -5.27 14.24
N ARG A 145 -2.28 -5.40 15.25
CA ARG A 145 -3.29 -6.46 15.30
C ARG A 145 -4.26 -6.38 14.13
N SER A 146 -4.76 -5.19 13.82
CA SER A 146 -5.68 -4.98 12.70
C SER A 146 -5.09 -5.43 11.35
N LEU A 147 -3.80 -5.22 11.16
CA LEU A 147 -3.12 -5.63 9.93
C LEU A 147 -2.85 -7.15 9.90
N LEU A 148 -2.49 -7.73 11.04
CA LEU A 148 -2.26 -9.18 11.17
C LEU A 148 -3.55 -9.98 11.10
N ASP A 149 -4.66 -9.43 11.58
CA ASP A 149 -6.00 -10.05 11.48
C ASP A 149 -6.49 -10.13 10.02
N GLY A 150 -5.99 -9.28 9.15
CA GLY A 150 -6.25 -9.33 7.70
C GLY A 150 -5.37 -10.31 6.94
N LEU A 151 -4.33 -10.86 7.56
CA LEU A 151 -3.43 -11.85 6.95
C LEU A 151 -3.97 -13.26 7.15
N THR A 152 -3.88 -14.08 6.12
CA THR A 152 -4.16 -15.51 6.25
C THR A 152 -3.07 -16.21 7.07
N VAL A 153 -3.37 -17.37 7.66
CA VAL A 153 -2.40 -18.18 8.41
C VAL A 153 -1.16 -18.48 7.56
N ARG A 154 -1.34 -18.69 6.26
CA ARG A 154 -0.26 -18.96 5.30
C ARG A 154 0.65 -17.75 5.10
N GLU A 155 0.07 -16.55 5.06
CA GLU A 155 0.86 -15.31 4.95
C GLU A 155 1.65 -15.03 6.22
N ILE A 156 1.09 -15.32 7.39
CA ILE A 156 1.79 -15.24 8.68
C ILE A 156 2.94 -16.26 8.72
N GLU A 157 2.76 -17.46 8.24
CA GLU A 157 3.83 -18.48 8.13
C GLU A 157 4.94 -18.05 7.17
N VAL A 158 4.59 -17.51 6.01
CA VAL A 158 5.57 -16.97 5.05
C VAL A 158 6.35 -15.80 5.66
N LEU A 159 5.70 -14.92 6.41
CA LEU A 159 6.33 -13.84 7.15
C LEU A 159 7.31 -14.37 8.20
N ALA A 160 6.90 -15.38 8.96
CA ALA A 160 7.74 -16.02 9.97
C ALA A 160 8.97 -16.69 9.35
N LEU A 161 8.82 -17.38 8.24
CA LEU A 161 9.93 -18.01 7.51
C LEU A 161 10.88 -16.98 6.88
N SER A 162 10.36 -15.89 6.36
CA SER A 162 11.16 -14.77 5.85
C SER A 162 12.03 -14.14 6.93
N LEU A 163 11.53 -14.02 8.16
CA LEU A 163 12.27 -13.49 9.30
C LEU A 163 13.37 -14.42 9.78
N ILE A 164 13.17 -15.74 9.74
CA ILE A 164 14.18 -16.75 10.07
C ILE A 164 15.34 -16.70 9.05
N HIS A 165 15.04 -16.45 7.79
CA HIS A 165 16.06 -16.34 6.72
C HIS A 165 16.92 -15.08 6.82
N ILE A 166 16.37 -13.98 7.33
CA ILE A 166 17.10 -12.71 7.52
C ILE A 166 18.01 -12.76 8.77
N SER A 167 17.72 -13.62 9.73
CA SER A 167 18.46 -13.73 10.99
C SER A 167 19.59 -14.76 10.97
N GLU A 168 19.83 -15.49 9.91
CA GLU A 168 20.99 -16.36 9.75
C GLU A 168 22.21 -15.56 9.28
N PRO A 169 23.32 -15.52 10.06
CA PRO A 169 24.55 -14.92 9.57
C PRO A 169 25.15 -15.79 8.47
N THR A 170 25.37 -15.20 7.33
CA THR A 170 26.18 -15.78 6.27
C THR A 170 27.63 -15.86 6.70
#